data_429b6731b6d7131136edb22ab3eedbc4
#
_entry.id   429b6731b6d7131136edb22ab3eedbc4
#
_cell.length_a   1.000
_cell.length_b   1.000
_cell.length_c   1.000
_cell.angle_alpha   90.00
_cell.angle_beta   90.00
_cell.angle_gamma   90.00
#
_symmetry.space_group_name_H-M   'P 1'
#
loop_
_entity.id
_entity.type
_entity.pdbx_description
1 polymer ?
#
loop_
_entity_poly.entity_id
_entity_poly.type
_entity_poly.pdbx_seq_one_letter_code
_entity_poly.pdbx_strand_id
1 'polypeptide(L)'
;MPWRPRKKNKMLDETQFPFLAEKGHIVSLVGGGGKTTLLHAMAAHGARKGWRVLASTTTHIQRPKEPLLARTNAELAALWTSGNYAVAGAPAPDNKLTQPPQLERWMAQADAVFLEADGAKHLPCKAPAAHEPVLLPQSDIVLAVAGLSAVGKPLQEVCFRLETACTLLGVPPETILTPELLAKLLADEQGGRKAVGARHFYAVLNQADTPQRQAAGEKTKELLRARYGVSVVLTTFSERERA
;
A
#
# COMPACT_ATOMS: atom_id res chain seq x y z
N MET A 1 -3.33 -8.33 32.02
CA MET A 1 -4.58 -7.67 31.55
C MET A 1 -4.73 -8.00 30.08
N PRO A 2 -5.90 -8.49 29.59
CA PRO A 2 -6.11 -8.72 28.19
C PRO A 2 -6.07 -7.39 27.45
N TRP A 3 -5.30 -7.35 26.36
CA TRP A 3 -5.24 -6.22 25.46
C TRP A 3 -6.66 -5.88 24.96
N ARG A 4 -7.14 -4.67 25.26
CA ARG A 4 -8.40 -4.18 24.69
C ARG A 4 -8.07 -3.46 23.40
N PRO A 5 -8.68 -3.83 22.25
CA PRO A 5 -8.52 -3.08 21.01
C PRO A 5 -8.95 -1.63 21.26
N ARG A 6 -8.01 -0.70 21.10
CA ARG A 6 -8.30 0.74 21.17
C ARG A 6 -9.29 1.08 20.09
N LYS A 7 -10.39 1.72 20.48
CA LYS A 7 -11.52 2.29 19.70
C LYS A 7 -11.51 1.97 18.20
N LYS A 8 -12.60 1.35 17.74
CA LYS A 8 -12.94 0.89 16.39
C LYS A 8 -12.26 1.71 15.29
N ASN A 9 -11.16 1.23 14.72
CA ASN A 9 -10.74 1.64 13.38
C ASN A 9 -11.92 1.38 12.45
N LYS A 10 -12.29 2.38 11.64
CA LYS A 10 -13.38 2.27 10.69
C LYS A 10 -13.08 1.08 9.76
N MET A 11 -14.05 0.18 9.57
CA MET A 11 -13.95 -0.87 8.56
C MET A 11 -13.72 -0.22 7.19
N LEU A 12 -12.84 -0.80 6.38
CA LEU A 12 -12.72 -0.37 4.99
C LEU A 12 -14.00 -0.69 4.24
N ASP A 13 -14.33 0.15 3.28
CA ASP A 13 -15.52 -0.02 2.46
C ASP A 13 -15.25 -1.08 1.39
N GLU A 14 -15.89 -2.24 1.51
CA GLU A 14 -15.76 -3.35 0.56
C GLU A 14 -16.32 -3.00 -0.83
N THR A 15 -17.17 -1.99 -0.97
CA THR A 15 -17.62 -1.51 -2.29
C THR A 15 -16.49 -0.80 -3.05
N GLN A 16 -15.55 -0.22 -2.32
CA GLN A 16 -14.35 0.42 -2.88
C GLN A 16 -13.19 -0.58 -3.07
N PHE A 17 -13.11 -1.59 -2.20
CA PHE A 17 -12.13 -2.67 -2.24
C PHE A 17 -12.84 -4.04 -2.31
N PRO A 18 -13.41 -4.43 -3.47
CA PRO A 18 -14.24 -5.65 -3.56
C PRO A 18 -13.53 -6.92 -3.13
N PHE A 19 -12.22 -7.01 -3.33
CA PHE A 19 -11.40 -8.13 -2.91
C PHE A 19 -11.31 -8.33 -1.39
N LEU A 20 -11.72 -7.35 -0.59
CA LEU A 20 -11.82 -7.52 0.87
C LEU A 20 -13.11 -8.25 1.30
N ALA A 21 -14.02 -8.51 0.36
CA ALA A 21 -15.21 -9.31 0.63
C ALA A 21 -14.90 -10.82 0.71
N GLU A 22 -13.86 -11.28 0.02
CA GLU A 22 -13.51 -12.70 -0.18
C GLU A 22 -12.11 -13.03 0.32
N LYS A 23 -11.88 -14.31 0.62
CA LYS A 23 -10.57 -14.88 0.98
C LYS A 23 -9.77 -15.25 -0.26
N GLY A 24 -8.47 -15.49 -0.09
CA GLY A 24 -7.58 -16.05 -1.11
C GLY A 24 -6.74 -15.04 -1.86
N HIS A 25 -6.93 -13.74 -1.63
CA HIS A 25 -6.18 -12.70 -2.32
C HIS A 25 -4.80 -12.44 -1.71
N ILE A 26 -3.82 -12.22 -2.60
CA ILE A 26 -2.46 -11.78 -2.28
C ILE A 26 -2.26 -10.41 -2.92
N VAL A 27 -2.33 -9.39 -2.10
CA VAL A 27 -2.35 -7.98 -2.50
C VAL A 27 -0.97 -7.36 -2.32
N SER A 28 -0.38 -6.83 -3.38
CA SER A 28 0.88 -6.09 -3.34
C SER A 28 0.64 -4.58 -3.38
N LEU A 29 1.23 -3.85 -2.45
CA LEU A 29 1.17 -2.38 -2.37
C LEU A 29 2.47 -1.78 -2.88
N VAL A 30 2.37 -0.87 -3.85
CA VAL A 30 3.49 -0.15 -4.46
C VAL A 30 3.27 1.36 -4.39
N GLY A 31 4.31 2.17 -4.65
CA GLY A 31 4.19 3.63 -4.66
C GLY A 31 4.53 4.32 -3.33
N GLY A 32 3.89 5.44 -3.02
CA GLY A 32 4.16 6.28 -1.86
C GLY A 32 2.90 6.73 -1.11
N GLY A 33 3.06 7.58 -0.09
CA GLY A 33 1.91 8.26 0.53
C GLY A 33 1.03 7.42 1.45
N GLY A 34 1.59 6.40 2.14
CA GLY A 34 0.89 5.70 3.22
C GLY A 34 0.55 4.24 2.95
N LYS A 35 1.37 3.52 2.17
CA LYS A 35 1.25 2.06 1.95
C LYS A 35 1.12 1.28 3.25
N THR A 36 2.03 1.50 4.20
CA THR A 36 2.05 0.78 5.48
C THR A 36 0.75 0.98 6.26
N THR A 37 0.23 2.21 6.31
CA THR A 37 -1.06 2.51 6.96
C THR A 37 -2.21 1.75 6.29
N LEU A 38 -2.26 1.77 4.95
CA LEU A 38 -3.29 1.06 4.18
C LEU A 38 -3.18 -0.46 4.37
N LEU A 39 -1.96 -1.01 4.32
CA LEU A 39 -1.68 -2.43 4.56
C LEU A 39 -2.20 -2.87 5.94
N HIS A 40 -1.87 -2.13 6.99
CA HIS A 40 -2.36 -2.43 8.34
C HIS A 40 -3.88 -2.28 8.48
N ALA A 41 -4.49 -1.31 7.79
CA ALA A 41 -5.94 -1.14 7.78
C ALA A 41 -6.65 -2.33 7.11
N MET A 42 -6.11 -2.82 5.97
CA MET A 42 -6.62 -4.01 5.27
C MET A 42 -6.42 -5.26 6.12
N ALA A 43 -5.26 -5.44 6.73
CA ALA A 43 -4.98 -6.58 7.59
C ALA A 43 -5.91 -6.61 8.82
N ALA A 44 -6.12 -5.47 9.46
CA ALA A 44 -7.07 -5.36 10.57
C ALA A 44 -8.53 -5.57 10.13
N HIS A 45 -8.90 -5.19 8.91
CA HIS A 45 -10.21 -5.44 8.33
C HIS A 45 -10.47 -6.96 8.20
N GLY A 46 -9.56 -7.70 7.55
CA GLY A 46 -9.68 -9.16 7.41
C GLY A 46 -9.66 -9.89 8.76
N ALA A 47 -8.81 -9.48 9.71
CA ALA A 47 -8.79 -10.07 11.05
C ALA A 47 -10.13 -9.91 11.78
N ARG A 48 -10.81 -8.75 11.65
CA ARG A 48 -12.16 -8.55 12.21
C ARG A 48 -13.23 -9.45 11.59
N LYS A 49 -13.02 -9.91 10.35
CA LYS A 49 -13.87 -10.93 9.69
C LYS A 49 -13.52 -12.36 10.14
N GLY A 50 -12.57 -12.53 11.06
CA GLY A 50 -12.10 -13.83 11.53
C GLY A 50 -11.15 -14.54 10.56
N TRP A 51 -10.52 -13.80 9.64
CA TRP A 51 -9.56 -14.36 8.69
C TRP A 51 -8.16 -14.47 9.30
N ARG A 52 -7.42 -15.47 8.87
CA ARG A 52 -5.97 -15.59 9.11
C ARG A 52 -5.26 -14.66 8.14
N VAL A 53 -4.85 -13.50 8.61
CA VAL A 53 -4.25 -12.48 7.75
C VAL A 53 -2.76 -12.36 8.00
N LEU A 54 -1.98 -12.35 6.92
CA LEU A 54 -0.54 -12.12 6.91
C LEU A 54 -0.23 -10.77 6.26
N ALA A 55 0.48 -9.92 6.98
CA ALA A 55 1.11 -8.70 6.46
C ALA A 55 2.61 -8.91 6.38
N SER A 56 3.27 -8.55 5.26
CA SER A 56 4.71 -8.73 5.08
C SER A 56 5.27 -7.77 4.02
N THR A 57 6.48 -8.05 3.55
CA THR A 57 7.16 -7.27 2.51
C THR A 57 8.02 -8.17 1.65
N THR A 58 8.19 -7.80 0.39
CA THR A 58 9.20 -8.34 -0.52
C THR A 58 10.45 -7.46 -0.62
N THR A 59 10.43 -6.30 0.04
CA THR A 59 11.55 -5.36 0.13
C THR A 59 11.85 -5.01 1.59
N HIS A 60 11.31 -3.88 2.07
CA HIS A 60 11.45 -3.47 3.46
C HIS A 60 10.15 -2.83 3.96
N ILE A 61 9.76 -3.16 5.19
CA ILE A 61 8.62 -2.54 5.89
C ILE A 61 9.07 -2.04 7.26
N GLN A 62 8.44 -0.99 7.76
CA GLN A 62 8.65 -0.56 9.15
C GLN A 62 8.25 -1.68 10.11
N ARG A 63 9.09 -1.95 11.11
CA ARG A 63 8.78 -2.94 12.14
C ARG A 63 7.52 -2.51 12.91
N PRO A 64 6.52 -3.37 13.04
CA PRO A 64 5.31 -3.06 13.79
C PRO A 64 5.60 -2.96 15.28
N LYS A 65 4.71 -2.28 16.01
CA LYS A 65 4.70 -2.37 17.47
C LYS A 65 4.32 -3.80 17.88
N GLU A 66 5.04 -4.36 18.86
CA GLU A 66 4.59 -5.60 19.49
C GLU A 66 3.13 -5.44 19.97
N PRO A 67 2.24 -6.42 19.85
CA PRO A 67 2.50 -7.86 19.70
C PRO A 67 2.25 -8.46 18.32
N LEU A 68 2.16 -7.67 17.24
CA LEU A 68 1.74 -8.18 15.92
C LEU A 68 2.84 -8.93 15.14
N LEU A 69 4.09 -8.88 15.60
CA LEU A 69 5.22 -9.50 14.89
C LEU A 69 5.28 -11.01 15.14
N ALA A 70 5.21 -11.80 14.07
CA ALA A 70 5.46 -13.24 14.08
C ALA A 70 6.87 -13.55 13.56
N ARG A 71 7.65 -14.32 14.30
CA ARG A 71 8.99 -14.81 13.94
C ARG A 71 9.02 -16.33 13.78
N THR A 72 8.02 -17.01 14.36
CA THR A 72 7.88 -18.47 14.39
C THR A 72 6.46 -18.90 13.97
N ASN A 73 6.31 -20.18 13.60
CA ASN A 73 4.98 -20.74 13.32
C ASN A 73 4.05 -20.67 14.54
N ALA A 74 4.60 -20.83 15.73
CA ALA A 74 3.81 -20.77 16.97
C ALA A 74 3.28 -19.35 17.23
N GLU A 75 4.11 -18.32 17.05
CA GLU A 75 3.69 -16.92 17.19
C GLU A 75 2.64 -16.54 16.12
N LEU A 76 2.83 -17.00 14.88
CA LEU A 76 1.87 -16.83 13.79
C LEU A 76 0.50 -17.41 14.15
N ALA A 77 0.47 -18.67 14.57
CA ALA A 77 -0.75 -19.36 14.97
C ALA A 77 -1.42 -18.70 16.18
N ALA A 78 -0.65 -18.28 17.19
CA ALA A 78 -1.17 -17.59 18.37
C ALA A 78 -1.82 -16.24 18.01
N LEU A 79 -1.25 -15.46 17.10
CA LEU A 79 -1.83 -14.21 16.61
C LEU A 79 -3.16 -14.46 15.93
N TRP A 80 -3.24 -15.41 15.01
CA TRP A 80 -4.49 -15.75 14.33
C TRP A 80 -5.57 -16.27 15.28
N THR A 81 -5.18 -17.14 16.23
CA THR A 81 -6.10 -17.68 17.25
C THR A 81 -6.65 -16.58 18.16
N SER A 82 -5.86 -15.54 18.45
CA SER A 82 -6.30 -14.39 19.23
C SER A 82 -7.15 -13.38 18.45
N GLY A 83 -7.44 -13.63 17.17
CA GLY A 83 -8.20 -12.75 16.30
C GLY A 83 -7.42 -11.53 15.80
N ASN A 84 -6.08 -11.58 15.84
CA ASN A 84 -5.20 -10.56 15.28
C ASN A 84 -4.68 -10.97 13.89
N TYR A 85 -4.24 -9.98 13.10
CA TYR A 85 -3.38 -10.27 11.95
C TYR A 85 -1.93 -10.42 12.41
N ALA A 86 -1.13 -11.11 11.61
CA ALA A 86 0.29 -11.26 11.86
C ALA A 86 1.11 -10.40 10.89
N VAL A 87 2.17 -9.77 11.39
CA VAL A 87 3.20 -9.14 10.57
C VAL A 87 4.42 -10.04 10.58
N ALA A 88 4.91 -10.40 9.39
CA ALA A 88 6.07 -11.26 9.23
C ALA A 88 7.22 -10.52 8.55
N GLY A 89 8.44 -10.74 9.04
CA GLY A 89 9.64 -10.19 8.42
C GLY A 89 10.91 -10.61 9.17
N ALA A 90 12.01 -10.72 8.44
CA ALA A 90 13.33 -10.87 9.01
C ALA A 90 13.88 -9.50 9.43
N PRO A 91 14.66 -9.40 10.52
CA PRO A 91 15.27 -8.14 10.95
C PRO A 91 16.14 -7.51 9.85
N ALA A 92 16.01 -6.20 9.67
CA ALA A 92 16.80 -5.39 8.77
C ALA A 92 17.28 -4.11 9.50
N PRO A 93 18.28 -3.38 8.95
CA PRO A 93 18.72 -2.10 9.51
C PRO A 93 17.57 -1.09 9.69
N ASP A 94 17.82 -0.03 10.46
CA ASP A 94 16.90 1.09 10.70
C ASP A 94 15.53 0.67 11.28
N ASN A 95 15.53 -0.33 12.17
CA ASN A 95 14.31 -0.88 12.78
C ASN A 95 13.26 -1.31 11.75
N LYS A 96 13.71 -1.85 10.62
CA LYS A 96 12.87 -2.39 9.56
C LYS A 96 12.84 -3.90 9.56
N LEU A 97 11.93 -4.45 8.76
CA LEU A 97 11.87 -5.86 8.41
C LEU A 97 12.06 -6.00 6.91
N THR A 98 12.70 -7.09 6.49
CA THR A 98 12.77 -7.52 5.09
C THR A 98 12.00 -8.83 4.91
N GLN A 99 11.94 -9.33 3.68
CA GLN A 99 11.27 -10.58 3.36
C GLN A 99 11.77 -11.73 4.25
N PRO A 100 10.88 -12.42 4.98
CA PRO A 100 11.27 -13.57 5.79
C PRO A 100 11.48 -14.81 4.91
N PRO A 101 12.43 -15.69 5.24
CA PRO A 101 12.67 -16.92 4.47
C PRO A 101 11.44 -17.84 4.36
N GLN A 102 10.55 -17.79 5.35
CA GLN A 102 9.34 -18.63 5.43
C GLN A 102 8.12 -18.02 4.73
N LEU A 103 8.26 -16.89 4.02
CA LEU A 103 7.12 -16.12 3.52
C LEU A 103 6.11 -16.99 2.74
N GLU A 104 6.57 -17.76 1.75
CA GLU A 104 5.69 -18.61 0.92
C GLU A 104 4.94 -19.65 1.75
N ARG A 105 5.62 -20.28 2.71
CA ARG A 105 5.00 -21.27 3.60
C ARG A 105 3.91 -20.63 4.47
N TRP A 106 4.10 -19.40 4.92
CA TRP A 106 3.14 -18.69 5.75
C TRP A 106 1.98 -18.12 4.94
N MET A 107 2.26 -17.66 3.72
CA MET A 107 1.23 -17.23 2.76
C MET A 107 0.24 -18.37 2.45
N ALA A 108 0.74 -19.59 2.24
CA ALA A 108 -0.10 -20.77 1.97
C ALA A 108 -1.06 -21.13 3.12
N GLN A 109 -0.84 -20.62 4.33
CA GLN A 109 -1.70 -20.86 5.49
C GLN A 109 -2.66 -19.71 5.77
N ALA A 110 -2.45 -18.54 5.12
CA ALA A 110 -3.26 -17.35 5.33
C ALA A 110 -4.53 -17.36 4.46
N ASP A 111 -5.59 -16.75 4.98
CA ASP A 111 -6.82 -16.50 4.22
C ASP A 111 -6.71 -15.22 3.36
N ALA A 112 -5.82 -14.29 3.72
CA ALA A 112 -5.47 -13.11 2.92
C ALA A 112 -4.05 -12.64 3.25
N VAL A 113 -3.36 -12.09 2.24
CA VAL A 113 -1.97 -11.63 2.35
C VAL A 113 -1.85 -10.21 1.80
N PHE A 114 -1.17 -9.32 2.56
CA PHE A 114 -0.87 -7.95 2.14
C PHE A 114 0.64 -7.72 2.20
N LEU A 115 1.23 -7.28 1.08
CA LEU A 115 2.68 -7.15 0.91
C LEU A 115 3.08 -5.72 0.52
N GLU A 116 4.05 -5.11 1.21
CA GLU A 116 4.75 -3.97 0.63
C GLU A 116 5.79 -4.46 -0.37
N ALA A 117 5.67 -4.03 -1.63
CA ALA A 117 6.51 -4.50 -2.73
C ALA A 117 7.56 -3.47 -3.19
N ASP A 118 7.63 -2.31 -2.55
CA ASP A 118 8.65 -1.27 -2.81
C ASP A 118 8.80 -0.28 -1.64
N GLY A 119 9.90 0.50 -1.62
CA GLY A 119 10.15 1.58 -0.66
C GLY A 119 9.89 2.97 -1.26
N ALA A 120 9.43 3.93 -0.44
CA ALA A 120 9.14 5.32 -0.86
C ALA A 120 9.82 6.41 0.02
N LYS A 121 10.65 6.03 0.99
CA LYS A 121 11.32 6.96 1.93
C LYS A 121 10.37 8.01 2.52
N HIS A 122 9.15 7.61 2.88
CA HIS A 122 8.09 8.46 3.44
C HIS A 122 7.55 9.57 2.50
N LEU A 123 8.01 9.64 1.25
CA LEU A 123 7.48 10.62 0.29
C LEU A 123 6.09 10.20 -0.21
N PRO A 124 5.21 11.19 -0.48
CA PRO A 124 3.83 10.91 -0.88
C PRO A 124 3.70 10.43 -2.33
N CYS A 125 4.68 10.64 -3.17
CA CYS A 125 4.70 10.23 -4.57
C CYS A 125 5.99 9.47 -4.88
N LYS A 126 5.97 8.61 -5.91
CA LYS A 126 7.14 7.81 -6.31
C LYS A 126 7.06 7.36 -7.76
N ALA A 127 8.22 7.31 -8.42
CA ALA A 127 8.48 6.47 -9.59
C ALA A 127 9.29 5.23 -9.18
N PRO A 128 9.04 4.03 -9.75
CA PRO A 128 9.77 2.82 -9.39
C PRO A 128 11.19 2.80 -9.98
N ALA A 129 12.14 2.18 -9.28
CA ALA A 129 13.46 1.88 -9.84
C ALA A 129 13.40 0.75 -10.89
N ALA A 130 14.53 0.50 -11.58
CA ALA A 130 14.61 -0.58 -12.55
C ALA A 130 14.24 -1.95 -11.97
N HIS A 131 14.67 -2.24 -10.73
CA HIS A 131 14.41 -3.48 -10.00
C HIS A 131 13.11 -3.46 -9.17
N GLU A 132 12.35 -2.38 -9.18
CA GLU A 132 11.08 -2.24 -8.45
C GLU A 132 9.89 -2.21 -9.45
N PRO A 133 8.72 -2.62 -9.00
CA PRO A 133 8.42 -3.28 -7.72
C PRO A 133 8.85 -4.76 -7.72
N VAL A 134 9.00 -5.35 -6.52
CA VAL A 134 9.26 -6.78 -6.36
C VAL A 134 7.93 -7.50 -6.10
N LEU A 135 7.22 -7.82 -7.16
CA LEU A 135 5.95 -8.53 -7.09
C LEU A 135 6.17 -10.04 -7.09
N LEU A 136 5.54 -10.75 -6.16
CA LEU A 136 5.56 -12.21 -6.16
C LEU A 136 4.69 -12.76 -7.30
N PRO A 137 5.05 -13.91 -7.90
CA PRO A 137 4.21 -14.55 -8.92
C PRO A 137 2.77 -14.82 -8.46
N GLN A 138 2.60 -15.14 -7.17
CA GLN A 138 1.31 -15.44 -6.54
C GLN A 138 0.44 -14.21 -6.27
N SER A 139 1.00 -12.98 -6.36
CA SER A 139 0.19 -11.77 -6.21
C SER A 139 -0.82 -11.67 -7.35
N ASP A 140 -2.08 -11.49 -7.00
CA ASP A 140 -3.19 -11.37 -7.95
C ASP A 140 -3.73 -9.92 -8.04
N ILE A 141 -3.41 -9.08 -7.05
CA ILE A 141 -3.84 -7.68 -6.98
C ILE A 141 -2.66 -6.76 -6.71
N VAL A 142 -2.60 -5.63 -7.41
CA VAL A 142 -1.61 -4.57 -7.18
C VAL A 142 -2.32 -3.24 -6.88
N LEU A 143 -1.95 -2.62 -5.78
CA LEU A 143 -2.42 -1.30 -5.36
C LEU A 143 -1.29 -0.28 -5.52
N ALA A 144 -1.39 0.62 -6.50
CA ALA A 144 -0.47 1.74 -6.62
C ALA A 144 -0.96 2.92 -5.77
N VAL A 145 -0.26 3.17 -4.67
CA VAL A 145 -0.64 4.18 -3.68
C VAL A 145 0.09 5.49 -3.96
N ALA A 146 -0.65 6.61 -3.93
CA ALA A 146 -0.09 7.96 -3.93
C ALA A 146 -0.80 8.84 -2.89
N GLY A 147 -0.04 9.68 -2.21
CA GLY A 147 -0.57 10.64 -1.25
C GLY A 147 -0.97 11.95 -1.93
N LEU A 148 -2.22 12.35 -1.78
CA LEU A 148 -2.74 13.61 -2.31
C LEU A 148 -2.06 14.86 -1.74
N SER A 149 -1.30 14.72 -0.67
CA SER A 149 -0.44 15.79 -0.14
C SER A 149 0.70 16.18 -1.09
N ALA A 150 0.95 15.39 -2.14
CA ALA A 150 1.91 15.69 -3.20
C ALA A 150 1.37 16.71 -4.21
N VAL A 151 0.06 16.70 -4.45
CA VAL A 151 -0.55 17.60 -5.45
C VAL A 151 -0.44 19.06 -5.01
N GLY A 152 -0.06 19.93 -5.94
CA GLY A 152 0.17 21.35 -5.70
C GLY A 152 1.58 21.69 -5.20
N LYS A 153 2.50 20.71 -5.17
CA LYS A 153 3.89 20.91 -4.76
C LYS A 153 4.87 20.58 -5.88
N PRO A 154 6.11 21.11 -5.87
CA PRO A 154 7.15 20.71 -6.81
C PRO A 154 7.48 19.23 -6.71
N LEU A 155 7.68 18.56 -7.85
CA LEU A 155 8.06 17.15 -7.91
C LEU A 155 9.27 16.82 -7.04
N GLN A 156 10.30 17.68 -7.05
CA GLN A 156 11.52 17.50 -6.28
C GLN A 156 11.31 17.43 -4.75
N GLU A 157 10.22 17.97 -4.24
CA GLU A 157 9.90 17.94 -2.81
C GLU A 157 9.09 16.71 -2.40
N VAL A 158 8.37 16.11 -3.33
CA VAL A 158 7.31 15.13 -3.01
C VAL A 158 7.49 13.78 -3.68
N CYS A 159 8.36 13.65 -4.68
CA CYS A 159 8.49 12.44 -5.46
C CYS A 159 9.80 11.69 -5.20
N PHE A 160 9.72 10.47 -4.70
CA PHE A 160 10.88 9.60 -4.59
C PHE A 160 11.30 9.10 -5.97
N ARG A 161 12.60 9.09 -6.28
CA ARG A 161 13.22 8.83 -7.59
C ARG A 161 12.82 9.88 -8.63
N LEU A 162 13.16 11.11 -8.28
CA LEU A 162 12.82 12.30 -9.04
C LEU A 162 13.20 12.21 -10.52
N GLU A 163 14.44 11.81 -10.84
CA GLU A 163 14.92 11.71 -12.22
C GLU A 163 14.03 10.76 -13.06
N THR A 164 13.67 9.61 -12.51
CA THR A 164 12.77 8.67 -13.17
C THR A 164 11.40 9.28 -13.39
N ALA A 165 10.85 9.98 -12.37
CA ALA A 165 9.55 10.64 -12.49
C ALA A 165 9.57 11.76 -13.54
N CYS A 166 10.62 12.59 -13.58
CA CYS A 166 10.80 13.64 -14.57
C CYS A 166 10.85 13.07 -15.99
N THR A 167 11.58 11.98 -16.19
CA THR A 167 11.70 11.29 -17.49
C THR A 167 10.34 10.75 -17.94
N LEU A 168 9.61 10.03 -17.07
CA LEU A 168 8.28 9.47 -17.40
C LEU A 168 7.25 10.55 -17.72
N LEU A 169 7.28 11.64 -16.97
CA LEU A 169 6.32 12.73 -17.15
C LEU A 169 6.70 13.68 -18.29
N GLY A 170 7.99 13.77 -18.64
CA GLY A 170 8.52 14.72 -19.62
C GLY A 170 8.56 16.15 -19.07
N VAL A 171 8.88 16.32 -17.77
CA VAL A 171 8.86 17.62 -17.07
C VAL A 171 10.09 17.83 -16.19
N PRO A 172 10.51 19.07 -15.94
CA PRO A 172 11.63 19.36 -15.04
C PRO A 172 11.26 19.18 -13.56
N PRO A 173 12.27 19.07 -12.66
CA PRO A 173 12.09 18.77 -11.23
C PRO A 173 11.22 19.77 -10.45
N GLU A 174 11.26 21.04 -10.80
CA GLU A 174 10.50 22.14 -10.18
C GLU A 174 9.02 22.16 -10.59
N THR A 175 8.61 21.33 -11.54
CA THR A 175 7.21 21.28 -12.00
C THR A 175 6.28 20.95 -10.86
N ILE A 176 5.23 21.76 -10.72
CA ILE A 176 4.16 21.50 -9.74
C ILE A 176 3.39 20.25 -10.15
N LEU A 177 3.31 19.28 -9.26
CA LEU A 177 2.54 18.05 -9.49
C LEU A 177 1.04 18.38 -9.54
N THR A 178 0.43 18.19 -10.70
CA THR A 178 -1.00 18.37 -10.92
C THR A 178 -1.75 17.05 -10.87
N PRO A 179 -3.08 17.04 -10.77
CA PRO A 179 -3.89 15.83 -10.93
C PRO A 179 -3.61 15.06 -12.23
N GLU A 180 -3.36 15.77 -13.33
CA GLU A 180 -3.05 15.20 -14.65
C GLU A 180 -1.70 14.46 -14.64
N LEU A 181 -0.67 15.07 -14.06
CA LEU A 181 0.66 14.47 -13.94
C LEU A 181 0.65 13.28 -12.99
N LEU A 182 -0.09 13.36 -11.87
CA LEU A 182 -0.25 12.24 -10.94
C LEU A 182 -0.99 11.07 -11.61
N ALA A 183 -2.07 11.34 -12.35
CA ALA A 183 -2.79 10.31 -13.10
C ALA A 183 -1.90 9.65 -14.15
N LYS A 184 -1.11 10.44 -14.91
CA LYS A 184 -0.14 9.92 -15.88
C LYS A 184 0.88 9.02 -15.21
N LEU A 185 1.50 9.45 -14.10
CA LEU A 185 2.52 8.66 -13.39
C LEU A 185 1.96 7.34 -12.84
N LEU A 186 0.73 7.34 -12.29
CA LEU A 186 0.09 6.14 -11.76
C LEU A 186 -0.34 5.16 -12.85
N ALA A 187 -0.75 5.66 -14.02
CA ALA A 187 -1.21 4.84 -15.14
C ALA A 187 -0.08 4.34 -16.06
N ASP A 188 1.11 4.90 -15.95
CA ASP A 188 2.25 4.59 -16.82
C ASP A 188 2.79 3.18 -16.58
N GLU A 189 3.07 2.43 -17.65
CA GLU A 189 3.59 1.04 -17.61
C GLU A 189 5.03 0.96 -17.06
N GLN A 190 5.74 2.07 -16.97
CA GLN A 190 7.02 2.20 -16.27
C GLN A 190 6.89 2.97 -14.95
N GLY A 191 5.67 3.43 -14.63
CA GLY A 191 5.29 4.12 -13.41
C GLY A 191 4.52 3.21 -12.44
N GLY A 192 3.32 3.63 -12.04
CA GLY A 192 2.48 2.90 -11.09
C GLY A 192 2.03 1.52 -11.56
N ARG A 193 1.92 1.30 -12.88
CA ARG A 193 1.53 0.00 -13.48
C ARG A 193 2.71 -0.92 -13.79
N LYS A 194 3.92 -0.53 -13.44
CA LYS A 194 5.10 -1.32 -13.76
C LYS A 194 5.01 -2.74 -13.20
N ALA A 195 5.27 -3.73 -14.05
CA ALA A 195 5.24 -5.16 -13.76
C ALA A 195 3.88 -5.72 -13.29
N VAL A 196 2.78 -4.98 -13.44
CA VAL A 196 1.43 -5.44 -13.06
C VAL A 196 1.01 -6.67 -13.88
N GLY A 197 1.24 -6.67 -15.19
CA GLY A 197 0.86 -7.79 -16.06
C GLY A 197 -0.65 -8.03 -16.04
N ALA A 198 -1.05 -9.30 -15.88
CA ALA A 198 -2.47 -9.70 -15.85
C ALA A 198 -3.16 -9.54 -14.49
N ARG A 199 -2.49 -8.97 -13.48
CA ARG A 199 -3.05 -8.76 -12.14
C ARG A 199 -4.13 -7.69 -12.14
N HIS A 200 -5.07 -7.79 -11.22
CA HIS A 200 -6.02 -6.68 -10.98
C HIS A 200 -5.26 -5.45 -10.45
N PHE A 201 -5.52 -4.31 -11.03
CA PHE A 201 -4.83 -3.06 -10.71
C PHE A 201 -5.78 -2.00 -10.19
N TYR A 202 -5.41 -1.38 -9.07
CA TYR A 202 -6.11 -0.24 -8.48
C TYR A 202 -5.12 0.89 -8.19
N ALA A 203 -5.50 2.12 -8.51
CA ALA A 203 -4.84 3.30 -7.98
C ALA A 203 -5.51 3.72 -6.66
N VAL A 204 -4.71 3.90 -5.61
CA VAL A 204 -5.22 4.36 -4.31
C VAL A 204 -4.69 5.77 -4.04
N LEU A 205 -5.60 6.73 -4.07
CA LEU A 205 -5.34 8.14 -3.78
C LEU A 205 -5.59 8.38 -2.29
N ASN A 206 -4.53 8.32 -1.51
CA ASN A 206 -4.58 8.44 -0.05
C ASN A 206 -4.42 9.88 0.43
N GLN A 207 -4.69 10.13 1.72
CA GLN A 207 -4.58 11.46 2.34
C GLN A 207 -5.62 12.48 1.78
N ALA A 208 -6.82 12.02 1.44
CA ALA A 208 -7.95 12.87 1.05
C ALA A 208 -8.60 13.55 2.29
N ASP A 209 -7.81 14.17 3.15
CA ASP A 209 -8.19 14.64 4.49
C ASP A 209 -8.50 16.15 4.56
N THR A 210 -8.37 16.88 3.44
CA THR A 210 -8.79 18.28 3.32
C THR A 210 -9.67 18.47 2.07
N PRO A 211 -10.52 19.51 2.03
CA PRO A 211 -11.35 19.80 0.85
C PRO A 211 -10.51 19.94 -0.44
N GLN A 212 -9.35 20.56 -0.38
CA GLN A 212 -8.45 20.76 -1.52
C GLN A 212 -7.91 19.40 -2.02
N ARG A 213 -7.49 18.51 -1.10
CA ARG A 213 -7.01 17.17 -1.46
C ARG A 213 -8.13 16.28 -1.98
N GLN A 214 -9.35 16.40 -1.43
CA GLN A 214 -10.52 15.70 -1.95
C GLN A 214 -10.82 16.12 -3.39
N ALA A 215 -10.84 17.43 -3.68
CA ALA A 215 -11.06 17.96 -5.03
C ALA A 215 -9.97 17.47 -6.01
N ALA A 216 -8.68 17.53 -5.60
CA ALA A 216 -7.59 17.01 -6.39
C ALA A 216 -7.70 15.48 -6.62
N GLY A 217 -8.12 14.75 -5.60
CA GLY A 217 -8.36 13.31 -5.66
C GLY A 217 -9.49 12.94 -6.63
N GLU A 218 -10.63 13.60 -6.56
CA GLU A 218 -11.74 13.36 -7.50
C GLU A 218 -11.34 13.70 -8.95
N LYS A 219 -10.59 14.79 -9.15
CA LYS A 219 -10.06 15.12 -10.48
C LYS A 219 -9.11 14.07 -11.01
N THR A 220 -8.16 13.60 -10.18
CA THR A 220 -7.21 12.53 -10.55
C THR A 220 -7.94 11.22 -10.85
N LYS A 221 -8.96 10.87 -10.06
CA LYS A 221 -9.80 9.68 -10.23
C LYS A 221 -10.58 9.72 -11.55
N GLU A 222 -11.18 10.88 -11.87
CA GLU A 222 -11.87 11.09 -13.16
C GLU A 222 -10.91 10.83 -14.33
N LEU A 223 -9.70 11.42 -14.28
CA LEU A 223 -8.68 11.27 -15.32
C LEU A 223 -8.21 9.81 -15.47
N LEU A 224 -7.94 9.13 -14.35
CA LEU A 224 -7.52 7.72 -14.34
C LEU A 224 -8.60 6.81 -14.95
N ARG A 225 -9.86 7.04 -14.60
CA ARG A 225 -10.98 6.27 -15.15
C ARG A 225 -11.21 6.56 -16.63
N ALA A 226 -11.34 7.84 -16.99
CA ALA A 226 -11.74 8.23 -18.35
C ALA A 226 -10.64 7.98 -19.39
N ARG A 227 -9.37 8.23 -19.05
CA ARG A 227 -8.26 8.14 -20.00
C ARG A 227 -7.54 6.80 -20.00
N TYR A 228 -7.51 6.11 -18.84
CA TYR A 228 -6.66 4.93 -18.64
C TYR A 228 -7.44 3.67 -18.21
N GLY A 229 -8.76 3.76 -17.99
CA GLY A 229 -9.58 2.63 -17.57
C GLY A 229 -9.20 2.06 -16.21
N VAL A 230 -8.54 2.85 -15.33
CA VAL A 230 -8.02 2.39 -14.05
C VAL A 230 -9.09 2.48 -12.95
N SER A 231 -9.25 1.43 -12.18
CA SER A 231 -10.05 1.44 -10.94
C SER A 231 -9.36 2.30 -9.87
N VAL A 232 -10.11 3.22 -9.26
CA VAL A 232 -9.53 4.21 -8.32
C VAL A 232 -10.31 4.25 -7.02
N VAL A 233 -9.58 4.26 -5.91
CA VAL A 233 -10.11 4.43 -4.57
C VAL A 233 -9.51 5.66 -3.91
N LEU A 234 -10.35 6.49 -3.29
CA LEU A 234 -9.92 7.58 -2.42
C LEU A 234 -9.97 7.11 -0.97
N THR A 235 -8.87 7.34 -0.24
CA THR A 235 -8.77 6.97 1.17
C THR A 235 -8.31 8.12 2.04
N THR A 236 -8.76 8.11 3.29
CA THR A 236 -8.28 9.00 4.34
C THR A 236 -8.14 8.21 5.64
N PHE A 237 -7.04 8.40 6.33
CA PHE A 237 -6.78 7.81 7.63
C PHE A 237 -6.55 8.94 8.63
N SER A 238 -7.18 8.85 9.81
CA SER A 238 -6.96 9.81 10.89
C SER A 238 -5.51 9.76 11.38
N GLU A 239 -5.03 10.83 12.02
CA GLU A 239 -3.67 10.86 12.60
C GLU A 239 -3.41 9.68 13.56
N ARG A 240 -4.46 9.18 14.23
CA ARG A 240 -4.38 8.02 15.14
C ARG A 240 -4.22 6.68 14.42
N GLU A 241 -4.57 6.61 13.15
CA GLU A 241 -4.42 5.41 12.31
C GLU A 241 -3.08 5.38 11.57
N ARG A 242 -2.35 6.52 11.58
CA ARG A 242 -1.04 6.68 10.94
C ARG A 242 0.15 6.37 11.88
N ALA A 243 -0.10 6.10 13.16
CA ALA A 243 0.92 5.95 14.21
C ALA A 243 1.25 4.47 14.50
#